data_244646918e02d39b7450627cece11524
#
_entry.id   244646918e02d39b7450627cece11524
#
_cell.length_a   1.000
_cell.length_b   1.000
_cell.length_c   1.000
_cell.angle_alpha   90.00
_cell.angle_beta   90.00
_cell.angle_gamma   90.00
#
_symmetry.space_group_name_H-M   'P 1'
#
loop_
_entity.id
_entity.type
_entity.pdbx_description
1 polymer ?
#
loop_
_entity_poly.entity_id
_entity_poly.type
_entity_poly.pdbx_seq_one_letter_code
_entity_poly.pdbx_strand_id
1 'polypeptide(L)'
;MSAPTVPNLLRDHLSDLAMNDARLDGRGQYEGREINLETGILPRAEGSARVTMGNTIVLAGVKFQLMTPYPDRPNQGGLMCSCEVRPIAGRHWEAGPPSPESIELGRVVDR
;
A
#
# COMPACT_ATOMS: atom_id res chain seq x y z
N MET A 1 -13.13 1.96 -11.98
CA MET A 1 -13.74 2.53 -10.75
C MET A 1 -13.23 3.95 -10.62
N SER A 2 -14.11 4.94 -10.62
CA SER A 2 -13.71 6.32 -10.38
C SER A 2 -13.26 6.48 -8.92
N ALA A 3 -12.25 7.33 -8.68
CA ALA A 3 -11.85 7.68 -7.33
C ALA A 3 -13.10 8.07 -6.49
N PRO A 4 -13.18 7.67 -5.22
CA PRO A 4 -14.34 7.99 -4.41
C PRO A 4 -14.49 9.51 -4.32
N THR A 5 -15.65 10.00 -4.75
CA THR A 5 -15.96 11.43 -4.65
C THR A 5 -16.10 11.78 -3.17
N VAL A 6 -15.24 12.69 -2.70
CA VAL A 6 -15.36 13.18 -1.32
C VAL A 6 -16.65 14.01 -1.21
N PRO A 7 -17.60 13.62 -0.35
CA PRO A 7 -18.81 14.41 -0.15
C PRO A 7 -18.47 15.85 0.27
N ASN A 8 -19.24 16.81 -0.23
CA ASN A 8 -19.00 18.22 0.07
C ASN A 8 -18.93 18.52 1.56
N LEU A 9 -19.81 17.91 2.35
CA LEU A 9 -19.79 18.06 3.81
C LEU A 9 -18.47 17.58 4.45
N LEU A 10 -17.93 16.48 3.97
CA LEU A 10 -16.65 15.98 4.47
C LEU A 10 -15.50 16.90 4.05
N ARG A 11 -15.54 17.40 2.81
CA ARG A 11 -14.55 18.35 2.32
C ARG A 11 -14.53 19.64 3.14
N ASP A 12 -15.71 20.20 3.42
CA ASP A 12 -15.84 21.44 4.20
C ASP A 12 -15.34 21.21 5.63
N HIS A 13 -15.71 20.07 6.25
CA HIS A 13 -15.20 19.68 7.56
C HIS A 13 -13.68 19.49 7.59
N LEU A 14 -13.09 18.89 6.55
CA LEU A 14 -11.63 18.75 6.44
C LEU A 14 -10.93 20.09 6.30
N SER A 15 -11.55 21.05 5.58
CA SER A 15 -11.03 22.40 5.45
C SER A 15 -11.05 23.16 6.78
N ASP A 16 -12.12 23.02 7.54
CA ASP A 16 -12.24 23.62 8.86
C ASP A 16 -11.22 23.05 9.85
N LEU A 17 -11.03 21.72 9.84
CA LEU A 17 -10.00 21.07 10.64
C LEU A 17 -8.60 21.57 10.27
N ALA A 18 -8.30 21.67 8.97
CA ALA A 18 -7.00 22.14 8.50
C ALA A 18 -6.71 23.59 8.92
N MET A 19 -7.73 24.46 8.94
CA MET A 19 -7.61 25.84 9.45
C MET A 19 -7.31 25.89 10.95
N ASN A 20 -7.72 24.87 11.70
CA ASN A 20 -7.48 24.76 13.14
C ASN A 20 -6.26 23.87 13.49
N ASP A 21 -5.37 23.62 12.53
CA ASP A 21 -4.17 22.77 12.68
C ASP A 21 -4.47 21.37 13.21
N ALA A 22 -5.66 20.83 12.90
CA ALA A 22 -6.12 19.52 13.35
C ALA A 22 -6.42 18.59 12.16
N ARG A 23 -6.36 17.30 12.42
CA ARG A 23 -6.76 16.24 11.49
C ARG A 23 -7.92 15.43 12.04
N LEU A 24 -8.59 14.66 11.17
CA LEU A 24 -9.73 13.78 11.55
C LEU A 24 -9.44 12.82 12.69
N ASP A 25 -8.21 12.36 12.81
CA ASP A 25 -7.75 11.42 13.84
C ASP A 25 -7.19 12.11 15.11
N GLY A 26 -7.34 13.43 15.22
CA GLY A 26 -6.93 14.20 16.38
C GLY A 26 -5.44 14.55 16.44
N ARG A 27 -4.65 14.18 15.43
CA ARG A 27 -3.23 14.57 15.34
C ARG A 27 -3.08 16.03 14.96
N GLY A 28 -1.96 16.62 15.36
CA GLY A 28 -1.56 17.93 14.88
C GLY A 28 -1.16 17.91 13.39
N GLN A 29 -1.07 19.11 12.80
CA GLN A 29 -0.78 19.27 11.36
C GLN A 29 0.53 18.61 10.93
N TYR A 30 1.57 18.70 11.74
CA TYR A 30 2.91 18.16 11.46
C TYR A 30 3.20 16.83 12.15
N GLU A 31 2.23 16.28 12.85
CA GLU A 31 2.39 15.00 13.54
C GLU A 31 2.15 13.82 12.58
N GLY A 32 3.17 12.99 12.37
CA GLY A 32 3.09 11.77 11.59
C GLY A 32 2.34 10.65 12.34
N ARG A 33 1.85 9.65 11.61
CA ARG A 33 1.35 8.42 12.21
C ARG A 33 2.53 7.59 12.73
N GLU A 34 2.33 6.90 13.83
CA GLU A 34 3.33 5.96 14.35
C GLU A 34 3.57 4.84 13.34
N ILE A 35 4.83 4.56 13.07
CA ILE A 35 5.26 3.50 12.16
C ILE A 35 5.94 2.40 12.97
N ASN A 36 5.42 1.19 12.86
CA ASN A 36 6.02 -0.01 13.42
C ASN A 36 6.40 -0.97 12.29
N LEU A 37 7.64 -1.46 12.31
CA LEU A 37 8.19 -2.38 11.33
C LEU A 37 8.61 -3.68 12.00
N GLU A 38 8.05 -4.79 11.51
CA GLU A 38 8.44 -6.14 11.90
C GLU A 38 8.98 -6.90 10.69
N THR A 39 10.07 -7.62 10.84
CA THR A 39 10.69 -8.40 9.78
C THR A 39 10.71 -9.89 10.13
N GLY A 40 10.84 -10.75 9.10
CA GLY A 40 10.97 -12.19 9.30
C GLY A 40 9.72 -12.90 9.82
N ILE A 41 8.54 -12.35 9.55
CA ILE A 41 7.26 -12.85 10.09
C ILE A 41 6.64 -14.00 9.27
N LEU A 42 7.07 -14.19 8.02
CA LEU A 42 6.59 -15.26 7.15
C LEU A 42 7.68 -16.32 6.97
N PRO A 43 7.55 -17.48 7.62
CA PRO A 43 8.62 -18.49 7.62
C PRO A 43 8.86 -19.16 6.27
N ARG A 44 7.90 -19.08 5.34
CA ARG A 44 8.02 -19.65 3.98
C ARG A 44 8.45 -18.66 2.91
N ALA A 45 8.70 -17.41 3.28
CA ALA A 45 9.22 -16.38 2.39
C ALA A 45 10.72 -16.20 2.64
N GLU A 46 11.49 -15.95 1.59
CA GLU A 46 12.93 -15.65 1.71
C GLU A 46 13.18 -14.33 2.42
N GLY A 47 12.25 -13.41 2.31
CA GLY A 47 12.20 -12.19 3.11
C GLY A 47 10.77 -11.77 3.36
N SER A 48 10.50 -11.15 4.48
CA SER A 48 9.15 -10.66 4.80
C SER A 48 9.20 -9.47 5.76
N ALA A 49 8.21 -8.62 5.65
CA ALA A 49 8.04 -7.48 6.52
C ALA A 49 6.55 -7.18 6.73
N ARG A 50 6.23 -6.70 7.91
CA ARG A 50 4.94 -6.09 8.21
C ARG A 50 5.18 -4.65 8.67
N VAL A 51 4.51 -3.72 8.02
CA VAL A 51 4.52 -2.31 8.40
C VAL A 51 3.14 -1.94 8.90
N THR A 52 3.09 -1.38 10.08
CA THR A 52 1.86 -0.80 10.65
C THR A 52 2.06 0.71 10.76
N MET A 53 1.19 1.47 10.11
CA MET A 53 1.18 2.94 10.15
C MET A 53 -0.20 3.40 10.60
N GLY A 54 -0.35 3.67 11.90
CA GLY A 54 -1.67 3.90 12.48
C GLY A 54 -2.56 2.67 12.28
N ASN A 55 -3.69 2.83 11.61
CA ASN A 55 -4.62 1.72 11.30
C ASN A 55 -4.33 1.04 9.95
N THR A 56 -3.31 1.46 9.22
CA THR A 56 -2.93 0.86 7.95
C THR A 56 -1.88 -0.21 8.17
N ILE A 57 -2.12 -1.41 7.65
CA ILE A 57 -1.21 -2.56 7.76
C ILE A 57 -0.86 -3.04 6.37
N VAL A 58 0.42 -3.16 6.09
CA VAL A 58 0.95 -3.74 4.84
C VAL A 58 1.83 -4.93 5.20
N LEU A 59 1.55 -6.05 4.55
CA LEU A 59 2.33 -7.28 4.66
C LEU A 59 3.03 -7.53 3.33
N ALA A 60 4.34 -7.67 3.35
CA ALA A 60 5.16 -7.96 2.18
C ALA A 60 5.92 -9.28 2.35
N GLY A 61 6.01 -10.03 1.27
CA GLY A 61 6.81 -11.25 1.21
C GLY A 61 7.62 -11.28 -0.08
N VAL A 62 8.85 -11.75 -0.01
CA VAL A 62 9.76 -11.90 -1.15
C VAL A 62 9.98 -13.37 -1.41
N LYS A 63 9.87 -13.77 -2.68
CA LYS A 63 10.18 -15.12 -3.17
C LYS A 63 11.23 -15.04 -4.27
N PHE A 64 12.20 -15.94 -4.24
CA PHE A 64 13.14 -16.12 -5.33
C PHE A 64 12.65 -17.17 -6.33
N GLN A 65 12.81 -16.85 -7.60
CA GLN A 65 12.50 -17.77 -8.69
C GLN A 65 13.58 -17.65 -9.78
N LEU A 66 13.95 -18.77 -10.36
CA LEU A 66 14.81 -18.78 -11.53
C LEU A 66 13.99 -18.42 -12.77
N MET A 67 14.52 -17.54 -13.59
CA MET A 67 13.92 -17.15 -14.85
C MET A 67 14.96 -17.08 -15.95
N THR A 68 14.51 -17.22 -17.19
CA THR A 68 15.37 -16.94 -18.37
C THR A 68 15.42 -15.43 -18.54
N PRO A 69 16.61 -14.81 -18.54
CA PRO A 69 16.74 -13.38 -18.73
C PRO A 69 16.25 -12.94 -20.11
N TYR A 70 15.92 -11.66 -20.23
CA TYR A 70 15.58 -11.08 -21.53
C TYR A 70 16.77 -11.10 -22.48
N PRO A 71 16.57 -11.39 -23.80
CA PRO A 71 17.66 -11.48 -24.77
C PRO A 71 18.52 -10.23 -24.89
N ASP A 72 17.94 -9.06 -24.69
CA ASP A 72 18.61 -7.76 -24.71
C ASP A 72 19.39 -7.45 -23.42
N ARG A 73 19.14 -8.20 -22.34
CA ARG A 73 19.76 -7.98 -21.03
C ARG A 73 20.08 -9.31 -20.33
N PRO A 74 20.99 -10.13 -20.91
CA PRO A 74 21.25 -11.49 -20.43
C PRO A 74 21.90 -11.57 -19.04
N ASN A 75 22.50 -10.46 -18.58
CA ASN A 75 23.18 -10.39 -17.28
C ASN A 75 22.33 -9.72 -16.18
N GLN A 76 21.04 -9.48 -16.44
CA GLN A 76 20.14 -8.86 -15.49
C GLN A 76 19.02 -9.80 -15.11
N GLY A 77 18.71 -9.86 -13.81
CA GLY A 77 17.52 -10.50 -13.30
C GLY A 77 16.30 -9.59 -13.45
N GLY A 78 15.15 -10.10 -13.04
CA GLY A 78 13.88 -9.36 -13.01
C GLY A 78 13.35 -9.20 -11.59
N LEU A 79 12.73 -8.09 -11.30
CA LEU A 79 11.91 -7.89 -10.13
C LEU A 79 10.47 -7.73 -10.60
N MET A 80 9.56 -8.48 -10.00
CA MET A 80 8.13 -8.34 -10.21
C MET A 80 7.46 -8.11 -8.85
N CYS A 81 6.72 -7.03 -8.76
CA CYS A 81 5.92 -6.73 -7.59
C CYS A 81 4.43 -6.79 -7.93
N SER A 82 3.67 -7.53 -7.15
CA SER A 82 2.21 -7.50 -7.21
C SER A 82 1.67 -7.02 -5.87
N CYS A 83 0.64 -6.21 -5.93
CA CYS A 83 -0.06 -5.73 -4.75
C CYS A 83 -1.50 -6.22 -4.77
N GLU A 84 -1.97 -6.72 -3.65
CA GLU A 84 -3.36 -7.12 -3.44
C GLU A 84 -3.95 -6.34 -2.29
N VAL A 85 -5.10 -5.73 -2.53
CA VAL A 85 -5.88 -5.09 -1.47
C VAL A 85 -7.07 -6.00 -1.16
N ARG A 86 -7.15 -6.44 0.07
CA ARG A 86 -8.17 -7.40 0.52
C ARG A 86 -9.42 -6.68 1.04
N PRO A 87 -10.59 -7.34 1.05
CA PRO A 87 -11.84 -6.76 1.56
C PRO A 87 -11.77 -6.26 3.00
N ILE A 88 -10.88 -6.81 3.80
CA ILE A 88 -10.62 -6.36 5.17
C ILE A 88 -10.07 -4.93 5.25
N ALA A 89 -9.47 -4.45 4.17
CA ALA A 89 -8.89 -3.10 4.10
C ALA A 89 -9.95 -2.00 3.90
N GLY A 90 -11.13 -2.34 3.43
CA GLY A 90 -12.21 -1.37 3.23
C GLY A 90 -13.41 -1.95 2.48
N ARG A 91 -14.57 -1.32 2.64
CA ARG A 91 -15.84 -1.80 2.09
C ARG A 91 -15.89 -1.81 0.56
N HIS A 92 -15.06 -1.00 -0.10
CA HIS A 92 -15.01 -0.87 -1.56
C HIS A 92 -14.05 -1.85 -2.24
N TRP A 93 -13.31 -2.64 -1.44
CA TRP A 93 -12.42 -3.67 -1.96
C TRP A 93 -13.14 -5.02 -2.01
N GLU A 94 -13.14 -5.63 -3.19
CA GLU A 94 -13.77 -6.92 -3.44
C GLU A 94 -12.74 -8.03 -3.55
N ALA A 95 -13.14 -9.25 -3.19
CA ALA A 95 -12.35 -10.43 -3.46
C ALA A 95 -12.41 -10.77 -4.96
N GLY A 96 -11.27 -11.09 -5.56
CA GLY A 96 -11.23 -11.43 -6.98
C GLY A 96 -9.91 -11.04 -7.63
N PRO A 97 -9.89 -10.89 -8.96
CA PRO A 97 -8.70 -10.45 -9.67
C PRO A 97 -8.28 -9.04 -9.22
N PRO A 98 -6.97 -8.71 -9.35
CA PRO A 98 -6.45 -7.40 -8.94
C PRO A 98 -7.20 -6.25 -9.64
N SER A 99 -7.54 -5.23 -8.87
CA SER A 99 -8.11 -4.00 -9.42
C SER A 99 -7.04 -3.19 -10.19
N PRO A 100 -7.45 -2.29 -11.11
CA PRO A 100 -6.50 -1.40 -11.78
C PRO A 100 -5.62 -0.61 -10.80
N GLU A 101 -6.17 -0.17 -9.70
CA GLU A 101 -5.45 0.58 -8.66
C GLU A 101 -4.38 -0.29 -7.97
N SER A 102 -4.67 -1.56 -7.69
CA SER A 102 -3.70 -2.47 -7.08
C SER A 102 -2.57 -2.85 -8.04
N ILE A 103 -2.89 -2.96 -9.34
CA ILE A 103 -1.88 -3.18 -10.39
C ILE A 103 -0.97 -1.97 -10.50
N GLU A 104 -1.52 -0.76 -10.53
CA GLU A 104 -0.76 0.48 -10.57
C GLU A 104 0.17 0.59 -9.36
N LEU A 105 -0.32 0.30 -8.16
CA LEU A 105 0.50 0.32 -6.95
C LEU A 105 1.67 -0.66 -7.02
N GLY A 106 1.45 -1.90 -7.48
CA GLY A 106 2.52 -2.86 -7.71
C GLY A 106 3.57 -2.34 -8.70
N ARG A 107 3.15 -1.67 -9.77
CA ARG A 107 4.05 -1.09 -10.78
C ARG A 107 4.85 0.11 -10.26
N VAL A 108 4.30 0.86 -9.33
CA VAL A 108 5.05 1.95 -8.66
C VAL A 108 6.13 1.39 -7.75
N VAL A 109 5.85 0.27 -7.07
CA VAL A 109 6.80 -0.34 -6.13
C VAL A 109 7.96 -1.04 -6.85
N ASP A 110 7.73 -1.65 -8.03
CA ASP A 110 8.77 -2.40 -8.77
C ASP A 110 9.63 -1.54 -9.69
N ARG A 111 9.36 -0.25 -9.79
CA ARG A 111 10.15 0.75 -10.56
C ARG A 111 11.12 1.51 -9.65
#